data_8550a91ac6c372ab89f7cab6d06cdf7c
#
_entry.id   8550a91ac6c372ab89f7cab6d06cdf7c
#
_cell.length_a   1.000
_cell.length_b   1.000
_cell.length_c   1.000
_cell.angle_alpha   90.00
_cell.angle_beta   90.00
_cell.angle_gamma   90.00
#
_symmetry.space_group_name_H-M   'P 1'
#
loop_
_entity.id
_entity.type
_entity.pdbx_description
1 polymer ?
#
loop_
_entity_poly.entity_id
_entity_poly.type
_entity_poly.pdbx_seq_one_letter_code
_entity_poly.pdbx_strand_id
1 'polypeptide(L)'
;MNEFMKNPILDELIKLKLISKSNLMTLSNKTRDKKIKVIKDLKTKIIFLEKYITTNDYYSSLKYKDDDKKVSDKSKRKIANVKTFSGNIKTPIIEDDYRRVNQFIKKLKNKDILDFGCGWGGFLRNIKNYKSLSGVELRKECINFIKNNIKKIDVSDNINSFDKKFDIITMFHVLEHIPYQIETLKVLKSKLKNKGKIIIEVPHAEDFLILQKELEEFKNFTFWSEHL
;
A
#
# COMPACT_ATOMS: atom_id res chain seq x y z
N MET A 1 10.32 -3.58 22.91
CA MET A 1 8.89 -3.24 22.96
C MET A 1 8.62 -2.29 21.83
N ASN A 2 7.69 -2.62 20.89
CA ASN A 2 7.31 -1.67 19.86
C ASN A 2 6.49 -0.57 20.52
N GLU A 3 7.04 0.63 20.54
CA GLU A 3 6.36 1.78 21.12
C GLU A 3 5.27 2.25 20.14
N PHE A 4 4.02 2.26 20.61
CA PHE A 4 2.91 2.77 19.83
C PHE A 4 3.03 4.30 19.73
N MET A 5 3.05 4.81 18.51
CA MET A 5 3.05 6.24 18.25
C MET A 5 1.64 6.76 17.99
N LYS A 6 1.37 8.00 18.38
CA LYS A 6 0.11 8.68 18.04
C LYS A 6 0.00 8.81 16.52
N ASN A 7 -1.17 8.49 15.98
CA ASN A 7 -1.37 8.59 14.53
C ASN A 7 -1.38 10.06 14.08
N PRO A 8 -0.43 10.49 13.23
CA PRO A 8 -0.30 11.90 12.83
C PRO A 8 -1.44 12.34 11.91
N ILE A 9 -2.09 11.42 11.20
CA ILE A 9 -3.14 11.75 10.24
C ILE A 9 -4.35 12.44 10.91
N LEU A 10 -4.67 12.06 12.14
CA LEU A 10 -5.77 12.67 12.89
C LEU A 10 -5.53 14.17 13.09
N ASP A 11 -4.35 14.54 13.60
CA ASP A 11 -4.00 15.93 13.85
C ASP A 11 -3.89 16.73 12.54
N GLU A 12 -3.37 16.10 11.49
CA GLU A 12 -3.25 16.70 10.16
C GLU A 12 -4.62 17.01 9.55
N LEU A 13 -5.55 16.05 9.58
CA LEU A 13 -6.90 16.25 9.04
C LEU A 13 -7.70 17.29 9.84
N ILE A 14 -7.52 17.35 11.17
CA ILE A 14 -8.12 18.40 12.00
C ILE A 14 -7.54 19.78 11.64
N LYS A 15 -6.21 19.89 11.54
CA LYS A 15 -5.53 21.14 11.14
C LYS A 15 -6.01 21.64 9.78
N LEU A 16 -6.26 20.74 8.84
CA LEU A 16 -6.79 21.03 7.51
C LEU A 16 -8.30 21.28 7.50
N LYS A 17 -8.98 21.20 8.65
CA LYS A 17 -10.44 21.34 8.80
C LYS A 17 -11.26 20.34 7.97
N LEU A 18 -10.68 19.20 7.65
CA LEU A 18 -11.36 18.11 6.92
C LEU A 18 -12.21 17.27 7.84
N ILE A 19 -11.80 17.10 9.10
CA ILE A 19 -12.55 16.42 10.16
C ILE A 19 -12.63 17.28 11.42
N SER A 20 -13.54 16.93 12.34
CA SER A 20 -13.71 17.58 13.65
C SER A 20 -13.72 16.56 14.77
N LYS A 21 -13.11 16.90 15.92
CA LYS A 21 -13.15 16.02 17.11
C LYS A 21 -14.56 15.67 17.56
N SER A 22 -15.53 16.57 17.36
CA SER A 22 -16.94 16.34 17.70
C SER A 22 -17.61 15.23 16.88
N ASN A 23 -17.06 14.91 15.70
CA ASN A 23 -17.58 13.89 14.80
C ASN A 23 -16.91 12.52 14.96
N LEU A 24 -15.96 12.40 15.89
CA LEU A 24 -15.22 11.15 16.07
C LEU A 24 -16.01 10.16 16.94
N MET A 25 -16.06 8.92 16.50
CA MET A 25 -16.67 7.80 17.21
C MET A 25 -15.69 6.63 17.29
N THR A 26 -15.61 5.98 18.45
CA THR A 26 -14.89 4.70 18.56
C THR A 26 -15.71 3.60 17.89
N LEU A 27 -15.14 3.01 16.85
CA LEU A 27 -15.75 1.90 16.10
C LEU A 27 -15.39 0.54 16.71
N SER A 28 -14.17 0.39 17.20
CA SER A 28 -13.69 -0.80 17.92
C SER A 28 -12.60 -0.41 18.93
N ASN A 29 -12.48 -1.17 20.02
CA ASN A 29 -11.43 -0.98 21.03
C ASN A 29 -10.17 -1.81 20.76
N LYS A 30 -10.18 -2.60 19.70
CA LYS A 30 -9.05 -3.45 19.29
C LYS A 30 -8.98 -3.59 17.78
N THR A 31 -7.80 -3.87 17.29
CA THR A 31 -7.55 -4.39 15.96
C THR A 31 -7.45 -5.92 16.01
N ARG A 32 -7.25 -6.56 14.87
CA ARG A 32 -7.05 -8.00 14.72
C ARG A 32 -5.98 -8.56 15.65
N ASP A 33 -4.92 -7.82 15.85
CA ASP A 33 -3.68 -8.29 16.46
C ASP A 33 -3.23 -7.48 17.68
N LYS A 34 -3.85 -6.32 17.94
CA LYS A 34 -3.45 -5.38 19.02
C LYS A 34 -4.64 -4.71 19.71
N LYS A 35 -4.43 -4.24 20.93
CA LYS A 35 -5.37 -3.37 21.65
C LYS A 35 -5.16 -1.91 21.25
N ILE A 36 -5.61 -1.55 20.06
CA ILE A 36 -5.57 -0.20 19.51
C ILE A 36 -6.99 0.20 19.12
N LYS A 37 -7.43 1.38 19.52
CA LYS A 37 -8.75 1.88 19.14
C LYS A 37 -8.81 2.20 17.67
N VAL A 38 -9.92 1.80 17.06
CA VAL A 38 -10.32 2.16 15.71
C VAL A 38 -11.33 3.28 15.81
N ILE A 39 -11.05 4.38 15.15
CA ILE A 39 -11.86 5.62 15.19
C ILE A 39 -12.45 5.88 13.81
N LYS A 40 -13.71 6.29 13.79
CA LYS A 40 -14.41 6.72 12.56
C LYS A 40 -14.83 8.17 12.69
N ASP A 41 -14.57 8.98 11.68
CA ASP A 41 -15.23 10.28 11.55
C ASP A 41 -16.60 10.09 10.90
N LEU A 42 -17.66 10.54 11.60
CA LEU A 42 -19.04 10.30 11.18
C LEU A 42 -19.42 11.10 9.93
N LYS A 43 -18.74 12.21 9.65
CA LYS A 43 -19.03 13.07 8.51
C LYS A 43 -18.37 12.57 7.24
N THR A 44 -17.08 12.33 7.27
CA THR A 44 -16.28 11.91 6.09
C THR A 44 -16.25 10.40 5.91
N LYS A 45 -16.65 9.63 6.94
CA LYS A 45 -16.60 8.17 7.01
C LYS A 45 -15.20 7.57 7.02
N ILE A 46 -14.16 8.39 7.08
CA ILE A 46 -12.79 7.93 7.21
C ILE A 46 -12.65 7.11 8.50
N ILE A 47 -11.98 5.95 8.39
CA ILE A 47 -11.61 5.11 9.53
C ILE A 47 -10.09 5.15 9.68
N PHE A 48 -9.60 5.31 10.90
CA PHE A 48 -8.18 5.35 11.22
C PHE A 48 -7.92 4.82 12.63
N LEU A 49 -6.67 4.44 12.89
CA LEU A 49 -6.26 3.98 14.21
C LEU A 49 -5.85 5.16 15.10
N GLU A 50 -6.13 5.07 16.41
CA GLU A 50 -5.67 6.06 17.40
C GLU A 50 -4.14 6.13 17.46
N LYS A 51 -3.48 4.98 17.31
CA LYS A 51 -2.03 4.78 17.35
C LYS A 51 -1.58 3.88 16.23
N TYR A 52 -0.32 3.97 15.85
CA TYR A 52 0.27 3.09 14.84
C TYR A 52 1.62 2.53 15.29
N ILE A 53 2.03 1.45 14.64
CA ILE A 53 3.29 0.75 14.94
C ILE A 53 4.24 0.69 13.73
N THR A 54 3.77 1.05 12.56
CA THR A 54 4.52 0.95 11.32
C THR A 54 5.35 2.20 11.05
N THR A 55 6.66 1.99 10.92
CA THR A 55 7.62 3.00 10.50
C THR A 55 8.31 2.54 9.23
N ASN A 56 9.06 3.42 8.55
CA ASN A 56 9.88 3.02 7.41
C ASN A 56 10.84 1.87 7.78
N ASP A 57 11.35 1.87 9.03
CA ASP A 57 12.22 0.81 9.55
C ASP A 57 11.49 -0.52 9.74
N TYR A 58 10.18 -0.51 9.97
CA TYR A 58 9.38 -1.73 10.10
C TYR A 58 9.43 -2.55 8.80
N TYR A 59 9.18 -1.91 7.65
CA TYR A 59 9.18 -2.60 6.36
C TYR A 59 10.58 -2.94 5.84
N SER A 60 11.60 -2.15 6.21
CA SER A 60 13.00 -2.42 5.85
C SER A 60 13.67 -3.44 6.77
N SER A 61 13.07 -3.75 7.94
CA SER A 61 13.63 -4.64 8.95
C SER A 61 13.19 -6.10 8.80
N LEU A 62 13.93 -7.01 9.45
CA LEU A 62 13.56 -8.43 9.55
C LEU A 62 12.25 -8.68 10.31
N LYS A 63 11.75 -7.69 11.07
CA LYS A 63 10.50 -7.82 11.85
C LYS A 63 9.28 -8.09 10.96
N TYR A 64 9.23 -7.47 9.78
CA TYR A 64 8.18 -7.74 8.79
C TYR A 64 8.16 -9.22 8.34
N LYS A 65 9.33 -9.85 8.21
CA LYS A 65 9.44 -11.27 7.81
C LYS A 65 8.87 -12.23 8.84
N ASP A 66 9.03 -11.94 10.12
CA ASP A 66 8.54 -12.81 11.19
C ASP A 66 7.03 -12.73 11.35
N ASP A 67 6.44 -11.56 11.15
CA ASP A 67 4.99 -11.38 11.18
C ASP A 67 4.32 -12.00 9.92
N ASP A 68 4.94 -11.89 8.76
CA ASP A 68 4.46 -12.53 7.52
C ASP A 68 4.53 -14.07 7.60
N LYS A 69 5.52 -14.64 8.28
CA LYS A 69 5.61 -16.09 8.54
C LYS A 69 4.49 -16.59 9.46
N LYS A 70 4.11 -15.83 10.48
CA LYS A 70 3.01 -16.20 11.39
C LYS A 70 1.64 -16.19 10.70
N VAL A 71 1.48 -15.37 9.66
CA VAL A 71 0.25 -15.27 8.86
C VAL A 71 0.25 -16.28 7.70
N SER A 72 1.42 -16.67 7.19
CA SER A 72 1.56 -17.49 5.98
C SER A 72 1.25 -18.97 6.16
N ASP A 73 1.11 -19.46 7.39
CA ASP A 73 0.86 -20.89 7.63
C ASP A 73 -0.57 -21.34 7.27
N LYS A 74 -1.48 -20.43 6.92
CA LYS A 74 -2.89 -20.75 6.59
C LYS A 74 -3.33 -20.41 5.17
N SER A 75 -2.59 -19.62 4.41
CA SER A 75 -2.91 -19.38 3.00
C SER A 75 -1.75 -19.82 2.12
N LYS A 76 -1.88 -20.95 1.45
CA LYS A 76 -0.96 -21.40 0.39
C LYS A 76 -1.01 -20.34 -0.72
N ARG A 77 -0.15 -19.30 -0.64
CA ARG A 77 0.00 -18.34 -1.74
C ARG A 77 0.42 -19.13 -2.98
N LYS A 78 -0.36 -19.04 -4.04
CA LYS A 78 0.03 -19.59 -5.33
C LYS A 78 1.37 -18.99 -5.74
N ILE A 79 2.34 -19.84 -6.08
CA ILE A 79 3.67 -19.42 -6.52
C ILE A 79 3.73 -19.59 -8.02
N ALA A 80 4.10 -18.54 -8.76
CA ALA A 80 4.37 -18.62 -10.20
C ALA A 80 5.84 -18.79 -10.50
N ASN A 81 6.13 -19.54 -11.54
CA ASN A 81 7.44 -19.50 -12.17
C ASN A 81 7.49 -18.27 -13.09
N VAL A 82 8.43 -17.38 -12.86
CA VAL A 82 8.67 -16.23 -13.72
C VAL A 82 9.90 -16.49 -14.55
N LYS A 83 9.76 -16.48 -15.88
CA LYS A 83 10.91 -16.52 -16.77
C LYS A 83 11.74 -15.26 -16.60
N THR A 84 13.01 -15.43 -16.28
CA THR A 84 13.98 -14.35 -16.13
C THR A 84 15.18 -14.64 -17.04
N PHE A 85 16.08 -13.67 -17.15
CA PHE A 85 17.32 -13.82 -17.92
C PHE A 85 18.23 -14.95 -17.36
N SER A 86 18.12 -15.24 -16.06
CA SER A 86 18.91 -16.28 -15.36
C SER A 86 18.14 -17.58 -15.10
N GLY A 87 16.92 -17.72 -15.63
CA GLY A 87 16.08 -18.92 -15.46
C GLY A 87 14.68 -18.64 -14.90
N ASN A 88 14.04 -19.68 -14.39
CA ASN A 88 12.73 -19.58 -13.77
C ASN A 88 12.85 -19.27 -12.29
N ILE A 89 12.18 -18.20 -11.83
CA ILE A 89 12.14 -17.81 -10.42
C ILE A 89 10.72 -18.00 -9.88
N LYS A 90 10.63 -18.57 -8.70
CA LYS A 90 9.36 -18.71 -7.98
C LYS A 90 9.06 -17.41 -7.24
N THR A 91 7.94 -16.77 -7.58
CA THR A 91 7.41 -15.57 -6.90
C THR A 91 5.97 -15.78 -6.51
N PRO A 92 5.50 -15.13 -5.43
CA PRO A 92 4.08 -15.11 -5.14
C PRO A 92 3.28 -14.59 -6.35
N ILE A 93 2.23 -15.30 -6.73
CA ILE A 93 1.21 -14.76 -7.64
C ILE A 93 0.18 -14.06 -6.78
N ILE A 94 -0.02 -12.79 -7.07
CA ILE A 94 -1.14 -12.04 -6.54
C ILE A 94 -2.13 -11.90 -7.68
N GLU A 95 -3.30 -12.53 -7.58
CA GLU A 95 -4.35 -12.48 -8.62
C GLU A 95 -4.78 -11.05 -8.91
N ASP A 96 -4.76 -10.19 -7.89
CA ASP A 96 -5.02 -8.76 -8.00
C ASP A 96 -4.09 -8.01 -8.97
N ASP A 97 -2.86 -8.45 -9.15
CA ASP A 97 -1.94 -7.82 -10.11
C ASP A 97 -2.50 -7.91 -11.54
N TYR A 98 -3.04 -9.06 -11.91
CA TYR A 98 -3.68 -9.24 -13.23
C TYR A 98 -4.99 -8.47 -13.33
N ARG A 99 -5.82 -8.48 -12.28
CA ARG A 99 -7.06 -7.72 -12.21
C ARG A 99 -6.79 -6.23 -12.43
N ARG A 100 -5.81 -5.66 -11.73
CA ARG A 100 -5.41 -4.25 -11.82
C ARG A 100 -4.90 -3.89 -13.22
N VAL A 101 -4.03 -4.72 -13.80
CA VAL A 101 -3.55 -4.49 -15.16
C VAL A 101 -4.71 -4.48 -16.16
N ASN A 102 -5.62 -5.45 -16.10
CA ASN A 102 -6.76 -5.52 -17.00
C ASN A 102 -7.72 -4.33 -16.82
N GLN A 103 -7.99 -3.94 -15.57
CA GLN A 103 -8.85 -2.80 -15.24
C GLN A 103 -8.31 -1.47 -15.80
N PHE A 104 -6.99 -1.30 -15.81
CA PHE A 104 -6.37 -0.05 -16.23
C PHE A 104 -5.66 -0.12 -17.58
N ILE A 105 -5.76 -1.22 -18.32
CA ILE A 105 -4.98 -1.50 -19.54
C ILE A 105 -4.98 -0.34 -20.56
N LYS A 106 -6.15 0.30 -20.79
CA LYS A 106 -6.27 1.44 -21.71
C LYS A 106 -5.55 2.69 -21.19
N LYS A 107 -5.48 2.89 -19.85
CA LYS A 107 -4.81 4.02 -19.23
C LYS A 107 -3.29 3.85 -19.17
N LEU A 108 -2.80 2.61 -19.14
CA LEU A 108 -1.38 2.27 -19.00
C LEU A 108 -0.64 2.24 -20.36
N LYS A 109 -1.37 2.12 -21.48
CA LYS A 109 -0.77 1.98 -22.82
C LYS A 109 0.07 3.20 -23.21
N ASN A 110 1.33 2.94 -23.61
CA ASN A 110 2.31 3.94 -24.06
C ASN A 110 2.59 5.04 -23.00
N LYS A 111 2.60 4.68 -21.70
CA LYS A 111 2.82 5.60 -20.59
C LYS A 111 4.13 5.36 -19.87
N ASP A 112 4.68 6.41 -19.29
CA ASP A 112 5.70 6.34 -18.25
C ASP A 112 4.98 6.07 -16.93
N ILE A 113 5.22 4.91 -16.32
CA ILE A 113 4.46 4.39 -15.18
C ILE A 113 5.40 4.23 -14.00
N LEU A 114 4.97 4.72 -12.83
CA LEU A 114 5.59 4.44 -11.53
C LEU A 114 4.60 3.68 -10.66
N ASP A 115 5.03 2.57 -10.06
CA ASP A 115 4.29 1.89 -9.00
C ASP A 115 4.96 2.15 -7.65
N PHE A 116 4.26 2.85 -6.77
CA PHE A 116 4.76 3.23 -5.45
C PHE A 116 4.34 2.17 -4.44
N GLY A 117 5.31 1.46 -3.86
CA GLY A 117 5.12 0.23 -3.11
C GLY A 117 4.99 -1.00 -4.02
N CYS A 118 5.87 -1.11 -5.01
CA CYS A 118 5.74 -2.10 -6.09
C CYS A 118 5.96 -3.56 -5.67
N GLY A 119 6.36 -3.83 -4.43
CA GLY A 119 6.62 -5.18 -3.94
C GLY A 119 7.59 -5.95 -4.83
N TRP A 120 7.22 -7.16 -5.19
CA TRP A 120 7.98 -8.02 -6.12
C TRP A 120 7.84 -7.62 -7.60
N GLY A 121 7.24 -6.47 -7.90
CA GLY A 121 7.01 -5.98 -9.26
C GLY A 121 5.91 -6.73 -10.01
N GLY A 122 4.98 -7.38 -9.29
CA GLY A 122 3.93 -8.21 -9.88
C GLY A 122 3.03 -7.44 -10.84
N PHE A 123 2.53 -6.28 -10.42
CA PHE A 123 1.73 -5.40 -11.27
C PHE A 123 2.53 -4.94 -12.50
N LEU A 124 3.71 -4.34 -12.29
CA LEU A 124 4.52 -3.76 -13.37
C LEU A 124 4.94 -4.78 -14.42
N ARG A 125 5.36 -5.98 -13.99
CA ARG A 125 5.82 -7.00 -14.95
C ARG A 125 4.74 -7.50 -15.91
N ASN A 126 3.47 -7.38 -15.53
CA ASN A 126 2.32 -7.80 -16.34
C ASN A 126 1.84 -6.72 -17.31
N ILE A 127 2.33 -5.48 -17.19
CA ILE A 127 1.97 -4.41 -18.12
C ILE A 127 2.63 -4.65 -19.50
N LYS A 128 1.84 -4.53 -20.54
CA LYS A 128 2.28 -4.57 -21.93
C LYS A 128 2.14 -3.19 -22.57
N ASN A 129 2.91 -2.92 -23.65
CA ASN A 129 2.80 -1.68 -24.43
C ASN A 129 2.97 -0.39 -23.56
N TYR A 130 3.95 -0.38 -22.69
CA TYR A 130 4.35 0.78 -21.87
C TYR A 130 5.46 1.59 -22.57
N LYS A 131 5.70 2.83 -22.11
CA LYS A 131 6.88 3.62 -22.50
C LYS A 131 8.05 3.34 -21.55
N SER A 132 7.83 3.43 -20.23
CA SER A 132 8.79 3.00 -19.22
C SER A 132 8.08 2.50 -17.96
N LEU A 133 8.73 1.58 -17.23
CA LEU A 133 8.25 1.05 -15.95
C LEU A 133 9.24 1.40 -14.86
N SER A 134 8.75 1.98 -13.78
CA SER A 134 9.54 2.30 -12.59
C SER A 134 8.81 1.83 -11.34
N GLY A 135 9.55 1.50 -10.29
CA GLY A 135 9.00 1.07 -9.01
C GLY A 135 9.72 1.71 -7.83
N VAL A 136 8.97 2.03 -6.78
CA VAL A 136 9.52 2.38 -5.47
C VAL A 136 9.15 1.27 -4.50
N GLU A 137 10.13 0.77 -3.75
CA GLU A 137 9.92 -0.29 -2.74
C GLU A 137 10.98 -0.14 -1.63
N LEU A 138 10.58 -0.29 -0.36
CA LEU A 138 11.48 -0.17 0.79
C LEU A 138 12.21 -1.48 1.10
N ARG A 139 11.62 -2.63 0.77
CA ARG A 139 12.19 -3.95 1.06
C ARG A 139 13.33 -4.28 0.10
N LYS A 140 14.54 -4.35 0.63
CA LYS A 140 15.76 -4.62 -0.15
C LYS A 140 15.71 -5.93 -0.93
N GLU A 141 15.08 -6.97 -0.39
CA GLU A 141 14.90 -8.24 -1.09
C GLU A 141 14.06 -8.11 -2.36
N CYS A 142 12.99 -7.31 -2.32
CA CYS A 142 12.15 -7.06 -3.48
C CYS A 142 12.90 -6.25 -4.55
N ILE A 143 13.62 -5.20 -4.12
CA ILE A 143 14.46 -4.41 -5.01
C ILE A 143 15.52 -5.27 -5.69
N ASN A 144 16.27 -6.06 -4.93
CA ASN A 144 17.30 -6.95 -5.45
C ASN A 144 16.71 -7.99 -6.41
N PHE A 145 15.56 -8.55 -6.06
CA PHE A 145 14.86 -9.47 -6.95
C PHE A 145 14.51 -8.81 -8.30
N ILE A 146 13.92 -7.61 -8.28
CA ILE A 146 13.54 -6.88 -9.50
C ILE A 146 14.79 -6.57 -10.33
N LYS A 147 15.82 -6.00 -9.71
CA LYS A 147 17.08 -5.64 -10.40
C LYS A 147 17.75 -6.84 -11.07
N ASN A 148 17.74 -7.98 -10.43
CA ASN A 148 18.39 -9.18 -10.94
C ASN A 148 17.56 -9.91 -12.01
N ASN A 149 16.22 -9.84 -11.93
CA ASN A 149 15.35 -10.75 -12.66
C ASN A 149 14.39 -10.06 -13.63
N ILE A 150 14.12 -8.75 -13.48
CA ILE A 150 13.13 -8.03 -14.29
C ILE A 150 13.74 -6.76 -14.87
N LYS A 151 14.65 -6.92 -15.81
CA LYS A 151 15.46 -5.82 -16.41
C LYS A 151 14.66 -4.64 -16.96
N LYS A 152 13.39 -4.84 -17.29
CA LYS A 152 12.52 -3.78 -17.83
C LYS A 152 11.98 -2.82 -16.77
N ILE A 153 12.17 -3.10 -15.50
CA ILE A 153 11.68 -2.27 -14.39
C ILE A 153 12.88 -1.56 -13.75
N ASP A 154 12.86 -0.23 -13.75
CA ASP A 154 13.78 0.59 -13.00
C ASP A 154 13.25 0.76 -11.57
N VAL A 155 14.00 0.28 -10.54
CA VAL A 155 13.53 0.23 -9.17
C VAL A 155 14.51 0.89 -8.19
N SER A 156 13.95 1.66 -7.24
CA SER A 156 14.66 2.33 -6.17
C SER A 156 13.88 2.26 -4.85
N ASP A 157 14.55 2.53 -3.73
CA ASP A 157 13.90 2.74 -2.42
C ASP A 157 13.44 4.19 -2.22
N ASN A 158 13.77 5.09 -3.13
CA ASN A 158 13.45 6.50 -3.03
C ASN A 158 12.89 7.04 -4.36
N ILE A 159 11.72 7.67 -4.30
CA ILE A 159 11.11 8.30 -5.47
C ILE A 159 11.96 9.44 -6.05
N ASN A 160 12.77 10.10 -5.24
CA ASN A 160 13.63 11.20 -5.69
C ASN A 160 14.82 10.74 -6.53
N SER A 161 15.13 9.43 -6.54
CA SER A 161 16.14 8.87 -7.46
C SER A 161 15.72 8.91 -8.93
N PHE A 162 14.46 9.20 -9.21
CA PHE A 162 13.99 9.33 -10.59
C PHE A 162 13.95 10.79 -11.02
N ASP A 163 14.82 11.17 -11.96
CA ASP A 163 14.87 12.53 -12.53
C ASP A 163 13.78 12.82 -13.57
N LYS A 164 12.88 11.85 -13.79
CA LYS A 164 11.77 11.95 -14.75
C LYS A 164 10.43 12.12 -14.06
N LYS A 165 9.45 12.61 -14.84
CA LYS A 165 8.04 12.65 -14.44
C LYS A 165 7.26 11.54 -15.12
N PHE A 166 6.14 11.15 -14.50
CA PHE A 166 5.32 10.01 -14.88
C PHE A 166 3.96 10.44 -15.42
N ASP A 167 3.43 9.67 -16.37
CA ASP A 167 2.05 9.82 -16.83
C ASP A 167 1.08 9.23 -15.82
N ILE A 168 1.47 8.10 -15.22
CA ILE A 168 0.67 7.37 -14.23
C ILE A 168 1.56 7.02 -13.04
N ILE A 169 1.05 7.29 -11.85
CA ILE A 169 1.59 6.76 -10.59
C ILE A 169 0.51 5.88 -9.96
N THR A 170 0.88 4.66 -9.57
CA THR A 170 -0.02 3.72 -8.88
C THR A 170 0.40 3.55 -7.42
N MET A 171 -0.58 3.34 -6.54
CA MET A 171 -0.42 2.97 -5.13
C MET A 171 -1.49 1.94 -4.79
N PHE A 172 -1.12 0.68 -4.67
CA PHE A 172 -2.06 -0.40 -4.37
C PHE A 172 -1.75 -0.99 -2.99
N HIS A 173 -2.62 -0.77 -2.02
CA HIS A 173 -2.45 -1.17 -0.63
C HIS A 173 -1.14 -0.65 -0.02
N VAL A 174 -0.93 0.66 -0.13
CA VAL A 174 0.27 1.34 0.38
C VAL A 174 -0.10 2.56 1.21
N LEU A 175 -1.09 3.35 0.77
CA LEU A 175 -1.41 4.63 1.41
C LEU A 175 -1.84 4.45 2.87
N GLU A 176 -2.55 3.37 3.16
CA GLU A 176 -2.99 3.00 4.51
C GLU A 176 -1.86 2.66 5.48
N HIS A 177 -0.65 2.48 4.98
CA HIS A 177 0.55 2.18 5.78
C HIS A 177 1.48 3.39 5.97
N ILE A 178 1.16 4.54 5.38
CA ILE A 178 2.03 5.72 5.36
C ILE A 178 1.60 6.73 6.42
N PRO A 179 2.45 7.06 7.43
CA PRO A 179 2.09 7.99 8.50
C PRO A 179 1.80 9.43 8.02
N TYR A 180 2.51 9.90 6.99
CA TYR A 180 2.42 11.26 6.44
C TYR A 180 1.83 11.22 5.03
N GLN A 181 0.58 10.79 4.94
CA GLN A 181 -0.12 10.54 3.68
C GLN A 181 -0.18 11.78 2.77
N ILE A 182 -0.51 12.94 3.33
CA ILE A 182 -0.69 14.18 2.56
C ILE A 182 0.66 14.66 2.00
N GLU A 183 1.72 14.60 2.79
CA GLU A 183 3.07 14.95 2.32
C GLU A 183 3.53 13.99 1.22
N THR A 184 3.30 12.70 1.40
CA THR A 184 3.59 11.70 0.36
C THR A 184 2.84 12.00 -0.92
N LEU A 185 1.54 12.30 -0.86
CA LEU A 185 0.74 12.65 -2.03
C LEU A 185 1.22 13.94 -2.72
N LYS A 186 1.70 14.95 -1.96
CA LYS A 186 2.33 16.16 -2.53
C LYS A 186 3.62 15.81 -3.30
N VAL A 187 4.48 14.96 -2.74
CA VAL A 187 5.69 14.48 -3.42
C VAL A 187 5.32 13.74 -4.70
N LEU A 188 4.38 12.79 -4.63
CA LEU A 188 3.92 12.04 -5.81
C LEU A 188 3.33 12.97 -6.88
N LYS A 189 2.54 13.97 -6.47
CA LYS A 189 2.01 15.00 -7.38
C LYS A 189 3.12 15.77 -8.10
N SER A 190 4.22 16.11 -7.42
CA SER A 190 5.35 16.81 -8.05
C SER A 190 6.06 15.99 -9.12
N LYS A 191 5.97 14.65 -9.03
CA LYS A 191 6.54 13.69 -10.00
C LYS A 191 5.59 13.37 -11.15
N LEU A 192 4.39 13.93 -11.19
CA LEU A 192 3.48 13.78 -12.32
C LEU A 192 3.81 14.75 -13.46
N LYS A 193 3.64 14.28 -14.69
CA LYS A 193 3.57 15.13 -15.87
C LYS A 193 2.29 15.98 -15.85
N ASN A 194 2.23 16.98 -16.73
CA ASN A 194 0.97 17.68 -16.99
C ASN A 194 -0.10 16.67 -17.42
N LYS A 195 -1.31 16.72 -16.81
CA LYS A 195 -2.41 15.76 -16.97
C LYS A 195 -2.10 14.32 -16.51
N GLY A 196 -0.97 14.10 -15.82
CA GLY A 196 -0.67 12.82 -15.17
C GLY A 196 -1.69 12.48 -14.09
N LYS A 197 -1.81 11.20 -13.73
CA LYS A 197 -2.81 10.71 -12.79
C LYS A 197 -2.17 9.81 -11.73
N ILE A 198 -2.70 9.89 -10.50
CA ILE A 198 -2.45 8.91 -9.45
C ILE A 198 -3.65 7.96 -9.39
N ILE A 199 -3.38 6.66 -9.34
CA ILE A 199 -4.38 5.61 -9.14
C ILE A 199 -4.10 4.99 -7.77
N ILE A 200 -5.06 5.10 -6.86
CA ILE A 200 -4.94 4.62 -5.49
C ILE A 200 -5.98 3.53 -5.25
N GLU A 201 -5.58 2.43 -4.63
CA GLU A 201 -6.45 1.38 -4.12
C GLU A 201 -6.13 1.17 -2.64
N VAL A 202 -7.13 1.30 -1.79
CA VAL A 202 -7.06 1.10 -0.33
C VAL A 202 -8.23 0.23 0.13
N PRO A 203 -8.19 -0.36 1.33
CA PRO A 203 -9.33 -1.07 1.90
C PRO A 203 -10.58 -0.18 1.98
N HIS A 204 -11.74 -0.75 1.71
CA HIS A 204 -13.01 -0.02 1.69
C HIS A 204 -13.55 0.14 3.12
N ALA A 205 -13.66 1.39 3.60
CA ALA A 205 -14.08 1.69 4.96
C ALA A 205 -15.59 1.51 5.21
N GLU A 206 -16.41 1.54 4.17
CA GLU A 206 -17.86 1.37 4.23
C GLU A 206 -18.32 0.01 3.68
N ASP A 207 -17.50 -1.03 3.89
CA ASP A 207 -17.88 -2.40 3.59
C ASP A 207 -19.13 -2.78 4.41
N PHE A 208 -20.11 -3.39 3.73
CA PHE A 208 -21.38 -3.78 4.35
C PHE A 208 -21.20 -4.63 5.61
N LEU A 209 -20.23 -5.55 5.60
CA LEU A 209 -19.99 -6.44 6.74
C LEU A 209 -19.38 -5.68 7.94
N ILE A 210 -18.59 -4.63 7.70
CA ILE A 210 -18.08 -3.75 8.76
C ILE A 210 -19.21 -2.98 9.45
N LEU A 211 -20.28 -2.68 8.72
CA LEU A 211 -21.40 -1.91 9.23
C LEU A 211 -22.40 -2.76 10.06
N GLN A 212 -22.33 -4.09 9.96
CA GLN A 212 -23.22 -4.98 10.73
C GLN A 212 -22.80 -5.03 12.20
N LYS A 213 -23.73 -4.70 13.11
CA LYS A 213 -23.45 -4.71 14.55
C LYS A 213 -23.16 -6.12 15.09
N GLU A 214 -23.83 -7.09 14.54
CA GLU A 214 -23.78 -8.51 14.92
C GLU A 214 -22.44 -9.17 14.54
N LEU A 215 -21.68 -8.57 13.63
CA LEU A 215 -20.41 -9.09 13.12
C LEU A 215 -19.20 -8.41 13.78
N GLU A 216 -19.19 -8.30 15.10
CA GLU A 216 -18.08 -7.66 15.83
C GLU A 216 -16.73 -8.36 15.59
N GLU A 217 -16.73 -9.69 15.50
CA GLU A 217 -15.52 -10.46 15.21
C GLU A 217 -14.97 -10.16 13.81
N PHE A 218 -15.84 -9.95 12.81
CA PHE A 218 -15.44 -9.54 11.47
C PHE A 218 -14.79 -8.16 11.48
N LYS A 219 -15.33 -7.20 12.23
CA LYS A 219 -14.71 -5.86 12.42
C LYS A 219 -13.31 -5.98 13.00
N ASN A 220 -13.19 -6.75 14.08
CA ASN A 220 -11.91 -6.98 14.73
C ASN A 220 -10.90 -7.68 13.81
N PHE A 221 -11.36 -8.58 12.94
CA PHE A 221 -10.52 -9.25 11.95
C PHE A 221 -10.08 -8.32 10.82
N THR A 222 -10.93 -7.37 10.41
CA THR A 222 -10.68 -6.47 9.27
C THR A 222 -9.66 -5.39 9.60
N PHE A 223 -9.67 -4.88 10.84
CA PHE A 223 -8.76 -3.81 11.23
C PHE A 223 -7.41 -4.37 11.64
N TRP A 224 -6.38 -3.97 10.93
CA TRP A 224 -5.01 -4.41 11.16
C TRP A 224 -4.19 -3.27 11.77
N SER A 225 -3.31 -3.59 12.75
CA SER A 225 -2.48 -2.57 13.43
C SER A 225 -1.40 -1.93 12.54
N GLU A 226 -1.17 -2.48 11.37
CA GLU A 226 -0.27 -1.90 10.34
C GLU A 226 -0.93 -0.83 9.49
N HIS A 227 -2.26 -0.74 9.49
CA HIS A 227 -3.01 0.34 8.83
C HIS A 227 -3.02 1.58 9.74
N LEU A 228 -3.24 2.75 9.16
CA LEU A 228 -3.23 4.04 9.86
C LEU A 228 -4.61 4.66 9.96
#